data_0959125acf78ed2609f161136d257e21
#
_entry.id   0959125acf78ed2609f161136d257e21
#
_cell.length_a   1.000
_cell.length_b   1.000
_cell.length_c   1.000
_cell.angle_alpha   90.00
_cell.angle_beta   90.00
_cell.angle_gamma   90.00
#
_symmetry.space_group_name_H-M   'P 1'
#
loop_
_entity.id
_entity.type
_entity.pdbx_description
1 polymer ?
#
loop_
_entity_poly.entity_id
_entity_poly.type
_entity_poly.pdbx_seq_one_letter_code
_entity_poly.pdbx_strand_id
1 'polypeptide(L)'
;MAQKNTKKSWVLLQLGYLVLCLLVGAAVGLLIGHFFGSSLANQIRHVSITYLLATFIVSTILHIIIHEGGHLLGGLLTGYKFVSFRVMDLKLEKSESGGFKFRWQHVAGTGGQCLMRPPRYQSQHFPFRLYLAGGFLANILTSVWAYWLWPNIYVFVFASLGILMGLTNAIPMRFNDGKNLLLLSKSELNRLVLFIMLEDNYWANRGKSYDEKYRYLRRVTINETNFLTDATIFYDLEQLVDQGQFEEVYILAKKIYQEREDMVTPYRQEILRLLLFAASLQHPEDPLITTLLEDPLLVAMLKTKRPENSTAQAAYHWRVKGDVVTALEHLAQAKKRLPRAHNLRAQEQEARIIDYLEEKLQAEQVNAE
;
A
#
# COMPACT_ATOMS: atom_id res chain seq x y z
N MET A 1 12.74 -16.43 -22.92
CA MET A 1 11.37 -16.52 -23.51
C MET A 1 10.26 -16.32 -22.48
N ALA A 2 10.43 -16.68 -21.22
CA ALA A 2 9.43 -16.50 -20.14
C ALA A 2 9.09 -15.02 -19.84
N GLN A 3 10.08 -14.14 -19.81
CA GLN A 3 9.91 -12.71 -19.50
C GLN A 3 9.02 -11.93 -20.51
N LYS A 4 8.93 -12.40 -21.76
CA LYS A 4 8.07 -11.79 -22.79
C LYS A 4 6.60 -12.16 -22.63
N ASN A 5 6.31 -13.32 -22.00
CA ASN A 5 4.94 -13.79 -21.75
C ASN A 5 4.31 -13.13 -20.53
N THR A 6 5.07 -12.86 -19.47
CA THR A 6 4.57 -12.18 -18.25
C THR A 6 4.19 -10.73 -18.50
N LYS A 7 4.99 -9.96 -19.27
CA LYS A 7 4.64 -8.60 -19.70
C LYS A 7 3.36 -8.58 -20.56
N LYS A 8 3.18 -9.56 -21.42
CA LYS A 8 1.99 -9.67 -22.29
C LYS A 8 0.73 -9.99 -21.48
N SER A 9 0.83 -10.86 -20.47
CA SER A 9 -0.29 -11.18 -19.59
C SER A 9 -0.67 -10.01 -18.68
N TRP A 10 0.30 -9.24 -18.22
CA TRP A 10 0.05 -8.05 -17.37
C TRP A 10 -0.65 -6.92 -18.14
N VAL A 11 -0.22 -6.66 -19.40
CA VAL A 11 -0.86 -5.69 -20.29
C VAL A 11 -2.28 -6.14 -20.63
N LEU A 12 -2.50 -7.43 -20.90
CA LEU A 12 -3.83 -7.98 -21.16
C LEU A 12 -4.76 -7.86 -19.94
N LEU A 13 -4.25 -8.07 -18.73
CA LEU A 13 -5.00 -7.87 -17.49
C LEU A 13 -5.38 -6.39 -17.27
N GLN A 14 -4.48 -5.46 -17.56
CA GLN A 14 -4.78 -4.02 -17.48
C GLN A 14 -5.79 -3.59 -18.53
N LEU A 15 -5.64 -4.07 -19.76
CA LEU A 15 -6.63 -3.84 -20.83
C LEU A 15 -7.98 -4.45 -20.46
N GLY A 16 -8.03 -5.66 -19.91
CA GLY A 16 -9.25 -6.28 -19.42
C GLY A 16 -9.91 -5.47 -18.33
N TYR A 17 -9.14 -4.92 -17.40
CA TYR A 17 -9.64 -4.01 -16.35
C TYR A 17 -10.22 -2.72 -16.94
N LEU A 18 -9.50 -2.08 -17.87
CA LEU A 18 -9.95 -0.89 -18.56
C LEU A 18 -11.26 -1.15 -19.33
N VAL A 19 -11.33 -2.25 -20.05
CA VAL A 19 -12.54 -2.66 -20.78
C VAL A 19 -13.70 -2.92 -19.83
N LEU A 20 -13.46 -3.60 -18.70
CA LEU A 20 -14.49 -3.81 -17.68
C LEU A 20 -15.00 -2.50 -17.09
N CYS A 21 -14.12 -1.56 -16.77
CA CYS A 21 -14.49 -0.23 -16.29
C CYS A 21 -15.32 0.54 -17.33
N LEU A 22 -14.93 0.46 -18.61
CA LEU A 22 -15.67 1.07 -19.70
C LEU A 22 -17.04 0.41 -19.90
N LEU A 23 -17.15 -0.90 -19.84
CA LEU A 23 -18.41 -1.63 -19.95
C LEU A 23 -19.36 -1.34 -18.78
N VAL A 24 -18.84 -1.32 -17.55
CA VAL A 24 -19.62 -0.94 -16.37
C VAL A 24 -20.06 0.52 -16.46
N GLY A 25 -19.17 1.43 -16.86
CA GLY A 25 -19.51 2.85 -17.08
C GLY A 25 -20.56 3.02 -18.17
N ALA A 26 -20.44 2.31 -19.28
CA ALA A 26 -21.41 2.34 -20.38
C ALA A 26 -22.76 1.76 -19.94
N ALA A 27 -22.79 0.62 -19.23
CA ALA A 27 -24.02 0.02 -18.73
C ALA A 27 -24.75 0.93 -17.74
N VAL A 28 -24.02 1.53 -16.81
CA VAL A 28 -24.55 2.54 -15.88
C VAL A 28 -25.06 3.76 -16.65
N GLY A 29 -24.28 4.26 -17.62
CA GLY A 29 -24.68 5.38 -18.47
C GLY A 29 -25.94 5.11 -19.30
N LEU A 30 -26.07 3.91 -19.89
CA LEU A 30 -27.26 3.48 -20.64
C LEU A 30 -28.50 3.34 -19.74
N LEU A 31 -28.36 2.73 -18.56
CA LEU A 31 -29.45 2.62 -17.60
C LEU A 31 -29.96 3.99 -17.18
N ILE A 32 -29.06 4.89 -16.85
CA ILE A 32 -29.42 6.24 -16.43
C ILE A 32 -29.98 7.07 -17.62
N GLY A 33 -29.39 6.92 -18.81
CA GLY A 33 -29.90 7.53 -20.03
C GLY A 33 -31.32 7.06 -20.37
N HIS A 34 -31.60 5.78 -20.15
CA HIS A 34 -32.94 5.22 -20.36
C HIS A 34 -33.99 5.80 -19.39
N PHE A 35 -33.67 5.89 -18.11
CA PHE A 35 -34.60 6.33 -17.07
C PHE A 35 -34.72 7.86 -16.95
N PHE A 36 -33.66 8.60 -17.28
CA PHE A 36 -33.55 10.04 -16.99
C PHE A 36 -33.08 10.89 -18.18
N GLY A 37 -32.92 10.30 -19.38
CA GLY A 37 -32.24 10.92 -20.53
C GLY A 37 -32.79 12.24 -21.01
N SER A 38 -34.10 12.41 -21.02
CA SER A 38 -34.74 13.68 -21.48
C SER A 38 -34.46 14.85 -20.51
N SER A 39 -34.51 14.60 -19.21
CA SER A 39 -34.23 15.62 -18.19
C SER A 39 -32.75 16.00 -18.17
N LEU A 40 -31.83 15.00 -18.23
CA LEU A 40 -30.38 15.22 -18.27
C LEU A 40 -29.93 15.93 -19.57
N ALA A 41 -30.45 15.54 -20.72
CA ALA A 41 -30.08 16.16 -22.00
C ALA A 41 -30.41 17.66 -22.05
N ASN A 42 -31.53 18.08 -21.46
CA ASN A 42 -31.87 19.49 -21.33
C ASN A 42 -30.93 20.24 -20.37
N GLN A 43 -30.52 19.61 -19.27
CA GLN A 43 -29.57 20.22 -18.31
C GLN A 43 -28.17 20.39 -18.92
N ILE A 44 -27.65 19.40 -19.67
CA ILE A 44 -26.31 19.44 -20.28
C ILE A 44 -26.13 20.64 -21.22
N ARG A 45 -27.15 21.07 -21.93
CA ARG A 45 -27.06 22.20 -22.88
C ARG A 45 -26.73 23.55 -22.21
N HIS A 46 -26.98 23.69 -20.92
CA HIS A 46 -26.80 24.92 -20.16
C HIS A 46 -25.66 24.88 -19.15
N VAL A 47 -24.91 23.77 -19.08
CA VAL A 47 -23.85 23.56 -18.08
C VAL A 47 -22.49 23.92 -18.64
N SER A 48 -21.73 24.74 -17.90
CA SER A 48 -20.34 25.01 -18.21
C SER A 48 -19.46 23.76 -17.96
N ILE A 49 -18.59 23.44 -18.92
CA ILE A 49 -17.61 22.36 -18.81
C ILE A 49 -16.70 22.54 -17.58
N THR A 50 -16.41 23.78 -17.21
CA THR A 50 -15.59 24.10 -16.02
C THR A 50 -16.26 23.63 -14.75
N TYR A 51 -17.57 23.84 -14.59
CA TYR A 51 -18.31 23.35 -13.42
C TYR A 51 -18.42 21.82 -13.40
N LEU A 52 -18.56 21.18 -14.55
CA LEU A 52 -18.54 19.70 -14.62
C LEU A 52 -17.17 19.13 -14.20
N LEU A 53 -16.07 19.71 -14.66
CA LEU A 53 -14.73 19.31 -14.27
C LEU A 53 -14.49 19.54 -12.76
N ALA A 54 -14.91 20.70 -12.25
CA ALA A 54 -14.82 20.97 -10.81
C ALA A 54 -15.64 19.95 -10.00
N THR A 55 -16.87 19.66 -10.43
CA THR A 55 -17.73 18.64 -9.80
C THR A 55 -17.07 17.27 -9.83
N PHE A 56 -16.46 16.87 -10.95
CA PHE A 56 -15.75 15.59 -11.06
C PHE A 56 -14.61 15.48 -10.04
N ILE A 57 -13.77 16.52 -9.93
CA ILE A 57 -12.63 16.54 -8.99
C ILE A 57 -13.13 16.50 -7.55
N VAL A 58 -14.08 17.35 -7.18
CA VAL A 58 -14.66 17.41 -5.83
C VAL A 58 -15.34 16.08 -5.48
N SER A 59 -16.12 15.52 -6.39
CA SER A 59 -16.81 14.24 -6.20
C SER A 59 -15.82 13.09 -6.00
N THR A 60 -14.71 13.08 -6.74
CA THR A 60 -13.66 12.06 -6.56
C THR A 60 -13.08 12.11 -5.14
N ILE A 61 -12.75 13.30 -4.65
CA ILE A 61 -12.22 13.48 -3.28
C ILE A 61 -13.27 13.08 -2.25
N LEU A 62 -14.53 13.50 -2.43
CA LEU A 62 -15.64 13.15 -1.53
C LEU A 62 -15.85 11.64 -1.48
N HIS A 63 -15.79 10.93 -2.61
CA HIS A 63 -15.95 9.48 -2.63
C HIS A 63 -14.79 8.73 -2.00
N ILE A 64 -13.57 9.26 -2.02
CA ILE A 64 -12.48 8.72 -1.22
C ILE A 64 -12.81 8.86 0.28
N ILE A 65 -13.27 10.02 0.72
CA ILE A 65 -13.64 10.26 2.13
C ILE A 65 -14.79 9.35 2.56
N ILE A 66 -15.83 9.22 1.71
CA ILE A 66 -17.00 8.36 1.96
C ILE A 66 -16.58 6.90 2.06
N HIS A 67 -15.70 6.44 1.17
CA HIS A 67 -15.18 5.08 1.14
C HIS A 67 -14.43 4.73 2.44
N GLU A 68 -13.46 5.55 2.81
CA GLU A 68 -12.70 5.36 4.04
C GLU A 68 -13.59 5.52 5.30
N GLY A 69 -14.57 6.45 5.22
CA GLY A 69 -15.60 6.62 6.24
C GLY A 69 -16.49 5.37 6.40
N GLY A 70 -16.75 4.68 5.31
CA GLY A 70 -17.47 3.40 5.31
C GLY A 70 -16.71 2.30 6.05
N HIS A 71 -15.39 2.18 5.83
CA HIS A 71 -14.52 1.28 6.59
C HIS A 71 -14.51 1.65 8.09
N LEU A 72 -14.41 2.95 8.38
CA LEU A 72 -14.46 3.44 9.76
C LEU A 72 -15.75 3.05 10.46
N LEU A 73 -16.89 3.33 9.83
CA LEU A 73 -18.21 2.99 10.39
C LEU A 73 -18.37 1.49 10.56
N GLY A 74 -18.08 0.70 9.52
CA GLY A 74 -18.17 -0.77 9.56
C GLY A 74 -17.26 -1.38 10.61
N GLY A 75 -16.06 -0.83 10.78
CA GLY A 75 -15.13 -1.22 11.82
C GLY A 75 -15.64 -0.89 13.23
N LEU A 76 -16.08 0.34 13.47
CA LEU A 76 -16.63 0.74 14.78
C LEU A 76 -17.82 -0.12 15.19
N LEU A 77 -18.72 -0.42 14.27
CA LEU A 77 -19.89 -1.28 14.52
C LEU A 77 -19.51 -2.73 14.86
N THR A 78 -18.31 -3.16 14.48
CA THR A 78 -17.82 -4.54 14.70
C THR A 78 -16.70 -4.61 15.75
N GLY A 79 -16.52 -3.55 16.55
CA GLY A 79 -15.62 -3.53 17.70
C GLY A 79 -14.16 -3.15 17.40
N TYR A 80 -13.87 -2.70 16.19
CA TYR A 80 -12.56 -2.14 15.87
C TYR A 80 -12.38 -0.77 16.54
N LYS A 81 -11.13 -0.38 16.75
CA LYS A 81 -10.74 0.92 17.31
C LYS A 81 -10.00 1.74 16.27
N PHE A 82 -10.34 3.02 16.17
CA PHE A 82 -9.70 3.95 15.25
C PHE A 82 -8.20 4.10 15.53
N VAL A 83 -7.40 4.06 14.45
CA VAL A 83 -5.94 4.28 14.48
C VAL A 83 -5.58 5.50 13.63
N SER A 84 -5.88 5.48 12.34
CA SER A 84 -5.62 6.61 11.45
C SER A 84 -6.55 6.61 10.25
N PHE A 85 -6.73 7.81 9.68
CA PHE A 85 -7.54 8.07 8.50
C PHE A 85 -6.76 8.95 7.54
N ARG A 86 -6.58 8.52 6.31
CA ARG A 86 -5.82 9.26 5.29
C ARG A 86 -6.67 9.48 4.06
N VAL A 87 -6.63 10.70 3.53
CA VAL A 87 -7.20 11.08 2.25
C VAL A 87 -6.11 11.77 1.45
N MET A 88 -5.83 11.27 0.27
CA MET A 88 -4.65 11.66 -0.51
C MET A 88 -3.38 11.53 0.35
N ASP A 89 -2.67 12.62 0.55
CA ASP A 89 -1.44 12.66 1.37
C ASP A 89 -1.68 13.18 2.80
N LEU A 90 -2.90 13.58 3.14
CA LEU A 90 -3.23 14.08 4.48
C LEU A 90 -3.72 12.94 5.37
N LYS A 91 -2.94 12.62 6.40
CA LYS A 91 -3.22 11.59 7.41
C LYS A 91 -3.61 12.24 8.74
N LEU A 92 -4.75 11.83 9.27
CA LEU A 92 -5.17 12.06 10.65
C LEU A 92 -4.87 10.81 11.46
N GLU A 93 -4.08 10.92 12.52
CA GLU A 93 -3.74 9.79 13.40
C GLU A 93 -4.05 10.10 14.86
N LYS A 94 -4.47 9.07 15.61
CA LYS A 94 -4.71 9.17 17.04
C LYS A 94 -3.41 9.08 17.81
N SER A 95 -3.08 10.13 18.58
CA SER A 95 -1.90 10.16 19.46
C SER A 95 -2.08 9.27 20.68
N GLU A 96 -0.99 8.78 21.25
CA GLU A 96 -1.00 8.05 22.53
C GLU A 96 -1.52 8.92 23.71
N SER A 97 -1.28 10.23 23.65
CA SER A 97 -1.82 11.20 24.63
C SER A 97 -3.32 11.48 24.51
N GLY A 98 -4.04 10.78 23.59
CA GLY A 98 -5.50 10.88 23.40
C GLY A 98 -5.96 11.96 22.42
N GLY A 99 -5.05 12.80 21.89
CA GLY A 99 -5.36 13.80 20.88
C GLY A 99 -5.24 13.26 19.45
N PHE A 100 -5.50 14.14 18.47
CA PHE A 100 -5.31 13.86 17.04
C PHE A 100 -4.14 14.68 16.51
N LYS A 101 -3.37 14.09 15.57
CA LYS A 101 -2.26 14.74 14.86
C LYS A 101 -2.46 14.60 13.35
N PHE A 102 -2.16 15.67 12.62
CA PHE A 102 -2.09 15.66 11.17
C PHE A 102 -0.65 15.43 10.71
N ARG A 103 -0.48 14.56 9.71
CA ARG A 103 0.81 14.31 9.06
C ARG A 103 0.63 14.25 7.56
N TRP A 104 1.65 14.67 6.81
CA TRP A 104 1.73 14.43 5.38
C TRP A 104 2.42 13.09 5.12
N GLN A 105 1.71 12.16 4.50
CA GLN A 105 2.22 10.83 4.20
C GLN A 105 1.75 10.39 2.82
N HIS A 106 2.68 10.35 1.87
CA HIS A 106 2.40 9.82 0.53
C HIS A 106 2.47 8.30 0.54
N VAL A 107 1.41 7.63 0.07
CA VAL A 107 1.39 6.19 -0.15
C VAL A 107 0.96 5.95 -1.59
N ALA A 108 1.90 5.51 -2.42
CA ALA A 108 1.65 5.28 -3.83
C ALA A 108 0.57 4.20 -4.05
N GLY A 109 -0.30 4.44 -5.03
CA GLY A 109 -1.31 3.47 -5.46
C GLY A 109 -2.60 3.43 -4.63
N THR A 110 -2.75 4.30 -3.59
CA THR A 110 -3.98 4.38 -2.80
C THR A 110 -4.44 5.82 -2.63
N GLY A 111 -5.71 6.12 -2.96
CA GLY A 111 -6.31 7.43 -2.76
C GLY A 111 -6.64 7.74 -1.29
N GLY A 112 -6.91 6.71 -0.49
CA GLY A 112 -7.26 6.82 0.93
C GLY A 112 -6.75 5.63 1.73
N GLN A 113 -6.91 5.68 3.05
CA GLN A 113 -6.66 4.55 3.95
C GLN A 113 -7.31 4.78 5.30
N CYS A 114 -8.14 3.85 5.75
CA CYS A 114 -8.66 3.82 7.11
C CYS A 114 -8.03 2.64 7.87
N LEU A 115 -7.07 2.94 8.73
CA LEU A 115 -6.44 1.93 9.59
C LEU A 115 -7.18 1.85 10.92
N MET A 116 -7.53 0.64 11.30
CA MET A 116 -8.21 0.35 12.55
C MET A 116 -7.55 -0.82 13.26
N ARG A 117 -7.53 -0.78 14.57
CA ARG A 117 -7.11 -1.90 15.41
C ARG A 117 -8.26 -2.88 15.56
N PRO A 118 -8.09 -4.16 15.21
CA PRO A 118 -9.16 -5.15 15.31
C PRO A 118 -9.49 -5.51 16.76
N PRO A 119 -10.67 -6.09 17.06
CA PRO A 119 -10.93 -6.76 18.32
C PRO A 119 -10.03 -7.99 18.47
N ARG A 120 -10.00 -8.61 19.66
CA ARG A 120 -9.24 -9.84 19.89
C ARG A 120 -9.58 -10.91 18.86
N TYR A 121 -8.54 -11.57 18.35
CA TYR A 121 -8.74 -12.66 17.39
C TYR A 121 -9.48 -13.82 18.03
N GLN A 122 -10.55 -14.23 17.38
CA GLN A 122 -11.30 -15.44 17.69
C GLN A 122 -11.46 -16.20 16.38
N SER A 123 -10.93 -17.42 16.33
CA SER A 123 -11.11 -18.29 15.16
C SER A 123 -12.58 -18.41 14.80
N GLN A 124 -12.90 -18.40 13.51
CA GLN A 124 -14.24 -18.43 12.92
C GLN A 124 -15.14 -17.21 13.19
N HIS A 125 -14.84 -16.38 14.21
CA HIS A 125 -15.67 -15.23 14.61
C HIS A 125 -14.97 -13.88 14.37
N PHE A 126 -13.89 -13.85 13.58
CA PHE A 126 -13.20 -12.59 13.25
C PHE A 126 -14.11 -11.70 12.38
N PRO A 127 -14.47 -10.47 12.82
CA PRO A 127 -15.51 -9.65 12.19
C PRO A 127 -14.95 -8.79 11.04
N PHE A 128 -14.48 -9.40 9.97
CA PHE A 128 -13.88 -8.70 8.83
C PHE A 128 -14.88 -8.17 7.80
N ARG A 129 -16.08 -8.80 7.68
CA ARG A 129 -16.99 -8.56 6.55
C ARG A 129 -17.48 -7.13 6.47
N LEU A 130 -18.04 -6.59 7.54
CA LEU A 130 -18.58 -5.24 7.54
C LEU A 130 -17.46 -4.18 7.48
N TYR A 131 -16.33 -4.44 8.11
CA TYR A 131 -15.16 -3.58 7.99
C TYR A 131 -14.70 -3.44 6.53
N LEU A 132 -14.51 -4.55 5.81
CA LEU A 132 -14.07 -4.52 4.40
C LEU A 132 -15.17 -4.05 3.44
N ALA A 133 -16.42 -4.46 3.65
CA ALA A 133 -17.51 -4.07 2.77
C ALA A 133 -17.93 -2.61 2.95
N GLY A 134 -17.65 -2.01 4.10
CA GLY A 134 -18.09 -0.68 4.47
C GLY A 134 -17.74 0.39 3.44
N GLY A 135 -16.52 0.35 2.89
CA GLY A 135 -16.05 1.33 1.91
C GLY A 135 -16.87 1.35 0.63
N PHE A 136 -16.97 0.22 -0.06
CA PHE A 136 -17.72 0.18 -1.32
C PHE A 136 -19.23 0.30 -1.12
N LEU A 137 -19.78 -0.22 -0.01
CA LEU A 137 -21.19 -0.03 0.32
C LEU A 137 -21.53 1.44 0.58
N ALA A 138 -20.68 2.17 1.32
CA ALA A 138 -20.86 3.59 1.55
C ALA A 138 -20.91 4.38 0.25
N ASN A 139 -19.99 4.12 -0.69
CA ASN A 139 -19.98 4.76 -1.99
C ASN A 139 -21.27 4.50 -2.79
N ILE A 140 -21.72 3.25 -2.86
CA ILE A 140 -22.94 2.90 -3.61
C ILE A 140 -24.18 3.51 -2.95
N LEU A 141 -24.35 3.33 -1.65
CA LEU A 141 -25.54 3.79 -0.94
C LEU A 141 -25.68 5.31 -0.95
N THR A 142 -24.59 6.05 -0.70
CA THR A 142 -24.63 7.52 -0.76
C THR A 142 -24.88 8.05 -2.15
N SER A 143 -24.37 7.38 -3.19
CA SER A 143 -24.63 7.73 -4.59
C SER A 143 -26.10 7.58 -4.97
N VAL A 144 -26.67 6.42 -4.65
CA VAL A 144 -28.10 6.16 -4.93
C VAL A 144 -28.98 7.14 -4.16
N TRP A 145 -28.70 7.36 -2.88
CA TRP A 145 -29.46 8.28 -2.03
C TRP A 145 -29.36 9.74 -2.50
N ALA A 146 -28.15 10.21 -2.83
CA ALA A 146 -27.94 11.58 -3.28
C ALA A 146 -28.72 11.85 -4.57
N TYR A 147 -28.66 10.93 -5.55
CA TYR A 147 -29.36 11.11 -6.81
C TYR A 147 -30.88 10.98 -6.66
N TRP A 148 -31.35 10.13 -5.78
CA TRP A 148 -32.78 10.02 -5.48
C TRP A 148 -33.35 11.29 -4.86
N LEU A 149 -32.59 11.97 -3.97
CA LEU A 149 -33.01 13.20 -3.30
C LEU A 149 -32.91 14.45 -4.18
N TRP A 150 -31.86 14.55 -5.01
CA TRP A 150 -31.57 15.75 -5.82
C TRP A 150 -31.15 15.38 -7.26
N PRO A 151 -32.09 14.98 -8.13
CA PRO A 151 -31.76 14.52 -9.48
C PRO A 151 -31.38 15.69 -10.39
N ASN A 152 -30.10 16.02 -10.47
CA ASN A 152 -29.51 17.01 -11.36
C ASN A 152 -28.18 16.55 -11.91
N ILE A 153 -27.64 17.25 -12.93
CA ILE A 153 -26.42 16.83 -13.64
C ILE A 153 -25.20 16.74 -12.75
N TYR A 154 -25.04 17.59 -11.75
CA TYR A 154 -23.89 17.57 -10.85
C TYR A 154 -23.97 16.36 -9.90
N VAL A 155 -25.14 16.12 -9.33
CA VAL A 155 -25.37 14.93 -8.49
C VAL A 155 -25.32 13.66 -9.32
N PHE A 156 -25.68 13.71 -10.61
CA PHE A 156 -25.48 12.60 -11.53
C PHE A 156 -23.99 12.24 -11.69
N VAL A 157 -23.10 13.24 -11.88
CA VAL A 157 -21.64 13.03 -11.94
C VAL A 157 -21.15 12.44 -10.63
N PHE A 158 -21.55 12.98 -9.48
CA PHE A 158 -21.23 12.44 -8.16
C PHE A 158 -21.67 10.98 -8.02
N ALA A 159 -22.94 10.68 -8.29
CA ALA A 159 -23.50 9.34 -8.13
C ALA A 159 -22.84 8.31 -9.05
N SER A 160 -22.59 8.69 -10.31
CA SER A 160 -21.92 7.82 -11.28
C SER A 160 -20.51 7.46 -10.84
N LEU A 161 -19.75 8.42 -10.34
CA LEU A 161 -18.40 8.18 -9.80
C LEU A 161 -18.42 7.26 -8.58
N GLY A 162 -19.33 7.49 -7.63
CA GLY A 162 -19.41 6.67 -6.44
C GLY A 162 -19.88 5.24 -6.71
N ILE A 163 -20.82 5.04 -7.63
CA ILE A 163 -21.21 3.70 -8.09
C ILE A 163 -20.01 3.02 -8.77
N LEU A 164 -19.29 3.71 -9.66
CA LEU A 164 -18.13 3.17 -10.35
C LEU A 164 -17.03 2.77 -9.34
N MET A 165 -16.68 3.66 -8.41
CA MET A 165 -15.69 3.39 -7.36
C MET A 165 -16.15 2.25 -6.44
N GLY A 166 -17.42 2.21 -6.06
CA GLY A 166 -17.99 1.14 -5.25
C GLY A 166 -17.92 -0.22 -5.95
N LEU A 167 -18.36 -0.30 -7.21
CA LEU A 167 -18.33 -1.55 -7.97
C LEU A 167 -16.91 -2.03 -8.24
N THR A 168 -15.99 -1.15 -8.61
CA THR A 168 -14.59 -1.53 -8.86
C THR A 168 -13.88 -2.02 -7.59
N ASN A 169 -14.28 -1.54 -6.40
CA ASN A 169 -13.77 -2.06 -5.13
C ASN A 169 -14.50 -3.32 -4.65
N ALA A 170 -15.78 -3.51 -5.01
CA ALA A 170 -16.54 -4.71 -4.66
C ALA A 170 -16.14 -5.94 -5.50
N ILE A 171 -15.82 -5.76 -6.79
CA ILE A 171 -15.39 -6.83 -7.68
C ILE A 171 -13.98 -7.30 -7.28
N PRO A 172 -13.77 -8.62 -6.98
CA PRO A 172 -12.50 -9.12 -6.47
C PRO A 172 -11.36 -9.00 -7.49
N MET A 173 -10.57 -7.92 -7.40
CA MET A 173 -9.44 -7.66 -8.31
C MET A 173 -8.20 -7.22 -7.54
N ARG A 174 -7.01 -7.68 -7.96
CA ARG A 174 -5.72 -7.31 -7.37
C ARG A 174 -5.71 -7.48 -5.83
N PHE A 175 -5.69 -6.38 -5.09
CA PHE A 175 -5.65 -6.30 -3.62
C PHE A 175 -6.72 -5.33 -3.06
N ASN A 176 -7.84 -5.14 -3.79
CA ASN A 176 -8.95 -4.30 -3.35
C ASN A 176 -9.80 -4.99 -2.26
N ASP A 177 -10.81 -4.28 -1.72
CA ASP A 177 -11.67 -4.76 -0.64
C ASP A 177 -12.43 -6.04 -1.01
N GLY A 178 -12.95 -6.12 -2.24
CA GLY A 178 -13.63 -7.31 -2.73
C GLY A 178 -12.73 -8.53 -2.79
N LYS A 179 -11.44 -8.35 -3.16
CA LYS A 179 -10.47 -9.44 -3.14
C LYS A 179 -10.13 -9.86 -1.72
N ASN A 180 -9.93 -8.90 -0.81
CA ASN A 180 -9.75 -9.17 0.62
C ASN A 180 -10.95 -9.94 1.17
N LEU A 181 -12.17 -9.45 0.92
CA LEU A 181 -13.40 -10.09 1.37
C LEU A 181 -13.51 -11.53 0.88
N LEU A 182 -13.17 -11.79 -0.38
CA LEU A 182 -13.15 -13.13 -0.97
C LEU A 182 -12.12 -14.05 -0.29
N LEU A 183 -10.88 -13.60 -0.12
CA LEU A 183 -9.80 -14.37 0.50
C LEU A 183 -10.13 -14.72 1.96
N LEU A 184 -10.60 -13.74 2.73
CA LEU A 184 -10.93 -13.94 4.13
C LEU A 184 -12.18 -14.81 4.32
N SER A 185 -13.13 -14.75 3.37
CA SER A 185 -14.32 -15.62 3.42
C SER A 185 -13.97 -17.09 3.23
N LYS A 186 -12.90 -17.39 2.49
CA LYS A 186 -12.47 -18.75 2.15
C LYS A 186 -11.48 -19.36 3.14
N SER A 187 -10.67 -18.56 3.84
CA SER A 187 -9.53 -19.06 4.58
C SER A 187 -9.43 -18.43 5.98
N GLU A 188 -9.30 -19.30 6.98
CA GLU A 188 -8.99 -18.90 8.36
C GLU A 188 -7.55 -18.34 8.46
N LEU A 189 -6.63 -18.89 7.69
CA LEU A 189 -5.24 -18.38 7.62
C LEU A 189 -5.23 -16.93 7.17
N ASN A 190 -5.98 -16.58 6.10
CA ASN A 190 -6.07 -15.20 5.63
C ASN A 190 -6.69 -14.26 6.68
N ARG A 191 -7.69 -14.72 7.44
CA ARG A 191 -8.25 -13.94 8.57
C ARG A 191 -7.23 -13.68 9.65
N LEU A 192 -6.45 -14.70 10.02
CA LEU A 192 -5.38 -14.57 11.01
C LEU A 192 -4.29 -13.61 10.52
N VAL A 193 -3.87 -13.74 9.26
CA VAL A 193 -2.86 -12.85 8.68
C VAL A 193 -3.33 -11.40 8.65
N LEU A 194 -4.58 -11.14 8.22
CA LEU A 194 -5.13 -9.77 8.27
C LEU A 194 -5.16 -9.22 9.71
N PHE A 195 -5.58 -10.04 10.68
CA PHE A 195 -5.55 -9.64 12.09
C PHE A 195 -4.13 -9.23 12.52
N ILE A 196 -3.13 -10.06 12.20
CA ILE A 196 -1.71 -9.78 12.53
C ILE A 196 -1.27 -8.49 11.85
N MET A 197 -1.56 -8.30 10.57
CA MET A 197 -1.19 -7.08 9.83
C MET A 197 -1.79 -5.81 10.47
N LEU A 198 -3.04 -5.86 10.89
CA LEU A 198 -3.70 -4.72 11.52
C LEU A 198 -3.14 -4.42 12.92
N GLU A 199 -2.88 -5.45 13.74
CA GLU A 199 -2.21 -5.30 15.04
C GLU A 199 -0.78 -4.79 14.89
N ASP A 200 -0.01 -5.35 13.95
CA ASP A 200 1.37 -4.91 13.69
C ASP A 200 1.40 -3.43 13.25
N ASN A 201 0.52 -3.03 12.33
CA ASN A 201 0.36 -1.62 11.94
C ASN A 201 0.02 -0.71 13.14
N TYR A 202 -0.86 -1.16 14.02
CA TYR A 202 -1.21 -0.40 15.22
C TYR A 202 0.00 -0.17 16.13
N TRP A 203 0.82 -1.21 16.37
CA TRP A 203 2.02 -1.11 17.22
C TRP A 203 3.15 -0.38 16.52
N ALA A 204 3.38 -0.61 15.24
CA ALA A 204 4.40 0.05 14.44
C ALA A 204 4.20 1.57 14.34
N ASN A 205 2.94 2.05 14.28
CA ASN A 205 2.64 3.49 14.37
C ASN A 205 2.97 4.11 15.75
N ARG A 206 3.27 3.28 16.75
CA ARG A 206 3.69 3.67 18.11
C ARG A 206 5.17 3.39 18.39
N GLY A 207 5.95 3.07 17.36
CA GLY A 207 7.36 2.71 17.51
C GLY A 207 7.59 1.36 18.18
N LYS A 208 6.58 0.49 18.24
CA LYS A 208 6.66 -0.79 18.96
C LYS A 208 6.54 -1.98 18.00
N SER A 209 7.20 -3.08 18.33
CA SER A 209 7.00 -4.37 17.67
C SER A 209 5.75 -5.07 18.19
N TYR A 210 5.08 -5.82 17.32
CA TYR A 210 4.00 -6.76 17.71
C TYR A 210 4.57 -8.19 17.75
N ASP A 211 5.30 -8.52 18.82
CA ASP A 211 6.02 -9.80 18.92
C ASP A 211 5.10 -11.03 19.01
N GLU A 212 3.82 -10.83 19.40
CA GLU A 212 2.83 -11.92 19.40
C GLU A 212 2.58 -12.49 18.00
N LYS A 213 2.89 -11.74 16.92
CA LYS A 213 2.78 -12.21 15.54
C LYS A 213 3.55 -13.51 15.30
N TYR A 214 4.76 -13.61 15.83
CA TYR A 214 5.59 -14.82 15.70
C TYR A 214 5.02 -16.02 16.43
N ARG A 215 4.32 -15.80 17.57
CA ARG A 215 3.61 -16.86 18.29
C ARG A 215 2.42 -17.40 17.49
N TYR A 216 1.69 -16.52 16.79
CA TYR A 216 0.59 -16.93 15.92
C TYR A 216 1.11 -17.66 14.68
N LEU A 217 2.11 -17.11 13.99
CA LEU A 217 2.65 -17.68 12.75
C LEU A 217 3.32 -19.05 12.95
N ARG A 218 4.00 -19.27 14.09
CA ARG A 218 4.58 -20.59 14.41
C ARG A 218 3.55 -21.70 14.62
N ARG A 219 2.28 -21.38 14.84
CA ARG A 219 1.20 -22.35 15.08
C ARG A 219 0.45 -22.75 13.82
N VAL A 220 0.74 -22.13 12.71
CA VAL A 220 0.05 -22.34 11.43
C VAL A 220 1.06 -22.67 10.35
N THR A 221 0.67 -23.52 9.41
CA THR A 221 1.43 -23.75 8.19
C THR A 221 0.87 -22.83 7.11
N ILE A 222 1.76 -22.03 6.50
CA ILE A 222 1.38 -21.17 5.38
C ILE A 222 1.39 -22.04 4.12
N ASN A 223 0.22 -22.54 3.74
CA ASN A 223 -0.01 -23.43 2.60
C ASN A 223 -0.77 -22.75 1.44
N GLU A 224 -1.02 -21.46 1.57
CA GLU A 224 -1.67 -20.63 0.56
C GLU A 224 -0.74 -19.53 0.10
N THR A 225 -0.74 -19.23 -1.20
CA THR A 225 0.05 -18.16 -1.80
C THR A 225 -0.88 -17.07 -2.31
N ASN A 226 -0.84 -15.91 -1.69
CA ASN A 226 -1.57 -14.71 -2.08
C ASN A 226 -0.95 -13.48 -1.40
N PHE A 227 -1.37 -12.27 -1.79
CA PHE A 227 -0.76 -11.05 -1.28
C PHE A 227 -0.89 -10.84 0.24
N LEU A 228 -1.87 -11.46 0.92
CA LEU A 228 -1.95 -11.41 2.39
C LEU A 228 -0.87 -12.30 3.00
N THR A 229 -0.77 -13.56 2.56
CA THR A 229 0.25 -14.49 3.07
C THR A 229 1.66 -14.03 2.69
N ASP A 230 1.84 -13.36 1.55
CA ASP A 230 3.13 -12.76 1.16
C ASP A 230 3.60 -11.69 2.15
N ALA A 231 2.69 -10.98 2.81
CA ALA A 231 3.06 -10.00 3.84
C ALA A 231 3.83 -10.63 5.02
N THR A 232 3.64 -11.92 5.30
CA THR A 232 4.33 -12.61 6.40
C THR A 232 5.83 -12.75 6.17
N ILE A 233 6.26 -12.77 4.91
CA ILE A 233 7.68 -12.83 4.50
C ILE A 233 8.45 -11.60 5.03
N PHE A 234 7.78 -10.43 5.04
CA PHE A 234 8.41 -9.21 5.51
C PHE A 234 8.64 -9.17 7.01
N TYR A 235 7.89 -9.95 7.80
CA TYR A 235 8.16 -10.05 9.25
C TYR A 235 9.50 -10.72 9.53
N ASP A 236 9.85 -11.77 8.78
CA ASP A 236 11.14 -12.44 8.90
C ASP A 236 12.27 -11.52 8.43
N LEU A 237 12.09 -10.84 7.28
CA LEU A 237 13.05 -9.86 6.77
C LEU A 237 13.25 -8.68 7.72
N GLU A 238 12.17 -8.12 8.28
CA GLU A 238 12.25 -7.06 9.29
C GLU A 238 13.03 -7.50 10.53
N GLN A 239 12.80 -8.73 11.01
CA GLN A 239 13.52 -9.28 12.16
C GLN A 239 15.01 -9.40 11.89
N LEU A 240 15.39 -9.91 10.71
CA LEU A 240 16.80 -10.04 10.30
C LEU A 240 17.47 -8.66 10.17
N VAL A 241 16.78 -7.69 9.60
CA VAL A 241 17.27 -6.29 9.51
C VAL A 241 17.43 -5.66 10.89
N ASP A 242 16.47 -5.85 11.82
CA ASP A 242 16.56 -5.34 13.20
C ASP A 242 17.75 -5.94 13.96
N GLN A 243 18.15 -7.17 13.63
CA GLN A 243 19.29 -7.88 14.23
C GLN A 243 20.62 -7.59 13.53
N GLY A 244 20.61 -6.79 12.43
CA GLY A 244 21.82 -6.53 11.64
C GLY A 244 22.33 -7.74 10.85
N GLN A 245 21.51 -8.77 10.67
CA GLN A 245 21.85 -10.01 9.97
C GLN A 245 21.69 -9.83 8.45
N PHE A 246 22.51 -8.94 7.86
CA PHE A 246 22.37 -8.57 6.45
C PHE A 246 22.75 -9.68 5.47
N GLU A 247 23.57 -10.64 5.87
CA GLU A 247 23.84 -11.85 5.06
C GLU A 247 22.58 -12.70 4.92
N GLU A 248 21.87 -12.94 6.00
CA GLU A 248 20.60 -13.68 6.01
C GLU A 248 19.51 -12.93 5.25
N VAL A 249 19.49 -11.59 5.32
CA VAL A 249 18.60 -10.75 4.49
C VAL A 249 18.90 -10.97 3.01
N TYR A 250 20.19 -10.98 2.60
CA TYR A 250 20.58 -11.24 1.21
C TYR A 250 20.12 -12.63 0.75
N ILE A 251 20.39 -13.67 1.53
CA ILE A 251 20.05 -15.06 1.20
C ILE A 251 18.51 -15.20 1.03
N LEU A 252 17.76 -14.71 2.00
CA LEU A 252 16.29 -14.79 1.99
C LEU A 252 15.68 -13.96 0.85
N ALA A 253 16.11 -12.70 0.70
CA ALA A 253 15.60 -11.82 -0.36
C ALA A 253 15.93 -12.35 -1.76
N LYS A 254 17.14 -12.91 -1.97
CA LYS A 254 17.57 -13.54 -3.22
C LYS A 254 16.71 -14.75 -3.57
N LYS A 255 16.43 -15.61 -2.58
CA LYS A 255 15.53 -16.76 -2.74
C LYS A 255 14.12 -16.30 -3.18
N ILE A 256 13.56 -15.33 -2.46
CA ILE A 256 12.22 -14.79 -2.78
C ILE A 256 12.21 -14.15 -4.18
N TYR A 257 13.25 -13.39 -4.52
CA TYR A 257 13.40 -12.78 -5.85
C TYR A 257 13.33 -13.82 -6.97
N GLN A 258 13.95 -14.98 -6.77
CA GLN A 258 14.01 -16.07 -7.74
C GLN A 258 12.72 -16.90 -7.82
N GLU A 259 12.08 -17.16 -6.67
CA GLU A 259 10.95 -18.08 -6.56
C GLU A 259 9.59 -17.38 -6.71
N ARG A 260 9.49 -16.04 -6.47
CA ARG A 260 8.23 -15.34 -6.34
C ARG A 260 8.09 -14.15 -7.30
N GLU A 261 8.03 -14.44 -8.61
CA GLU A 261 7.73 -13.44 -9.65
C GLU A 261 6.28 -12.92 -9.61
N ASP A 262 5.38 -13.68 -9.00
CA ASP A 262 3.93 -13.44 -8.95
C ASP A 262 3.50 -12.44 -7.87
N MET A 263 4.41 -11.97 -7.03
CA MET A 263 4.12 -11.00 -5.98
C MET A 263 3.51 -9.70 -6.52
N VAL A 264 2.62 -9.09 -5.73
CA VAL A 264 2.10 -7.76 -6.06
C VAL A 264 3.23 -6.72 -6.11
N THR A 265 3.09 -5.76 -7.03
CA THR A 265 4.14 -4.77 -7.33
C THR A 265 4.78 -4.12 -6.10
N PRO A 266 4.06 -3.65 -5.06
CA PRO A 266 4.69 -3.06 -3.89
C PRO A 266 5.63 -4.01 -3.15
N TYR A 267 5.25 -5.27 -3.01
CA TYR A 267 6.08 -6.28 -2.35
C TYR A 267 7.31 -6.63 -3.20
N ARG A 268 7.11 -6.80 -4.51
CA ARG A 268 8.24 -7.04 -5.42
C ARG A 268 9.26 -5.90 -5.37
N GLN A 269 8.80 -4.65 -5.37
CA GLN A 269 9.68 -3.49 -5.23
C GLN A 269 10.47 -3.50 -3.92
N GLU A 270 9.82 -3.85 -2.81
CA GLU A 270 10.48 -3.90 -1.51
C GLU A 270 11.55 -5.01 -1.43
N ILE A 271 11.26 -6.19 -2.00
CA ILE A 271 12.26 -7.27 -2.12
C ILE A 271 13.46 -6.82 -2.97
N LEU A 272 13.23 -6.18 -4.11
CA LEU A 272 14.30 -5.66 -4.98
C LEU A 272 15.18 -4.64 -4.24
N ARG A 273 14.59 -3.75 -3.46
CA ARG A 273 15.32 -2.75 -2.67
C ARG A 273 16.15 -3.39 -1.54
N LEU A 274 15.54 -4.30 -0.77
CA LEU A 274 16.24 -5.02 0.29
C LEU A 274 17.38 -5.87 -0.26
N LEU A 275 17.15 -6.50 -1.40
CA LEU A 275 18.17 -7.29 -2.08
C LEU A 275 19.32 -6.42 -2.58
N LEU A 276 19.04 -5.25 -3.19
CA LEU A 276 20.08 -4.29 -3.56
C LEU A 276 20.90 -3.85 -2.35
N PHE A 277 20.23 -3.49 -1.25
CA PHE A 277 20.87 -3.05 -0.02
C PHE A 277 21.79 -4.12 0.55
N ALA A 278 21.26 -5.33 0.77
CA ALA A 278 21.99 -6.42 1.39
C ALA A 278 23.11 -6.97 0.48
N ALA A 279 22.84 -7.10 -0.84
CA ALA A 279 23.86 -7.50 -1.80
C ALA A 279 25.01 -6.49 -1.86
N SER A 280 24.72 -5.19 -1.88
CA SER A 280 25.75 -4.15 -1.88
C SER A 280 26.65 -4.24 -0.65
N LEU A 281 26.10 -4.54 0.53
CA LEU A 281 26.88 -4.65 1.77
C LEU A 281 27.73 -5.92 1.87
N GLN A 282 27.15 -7.06 1.50
CA GLN A 282 27.72 -8.38 1.76
C GLN A 282 28.45 -8.98 0.54
N HIS A 283 27.95 -8.70 -0.66
CA HIS A 283 28.42 -9.28 -1.93
C HIS A 283 28.56 -8.20 -3.01
N PRO A 284 29.42 -7.17 -2.82
CA PRO A 284 29.51 -6.04 -3.75
C PRO A 284 29.91 -6.43 -5.18
N GLU A 285 30.52 -7.59 -5.37
CA GLU A 285 30.92 -8.15 -6.66
C GLU A 285 29.81 -9.02 -7.31
N ASP A 286 28.64 -9.23 -6.66
CA ASP A 286 27.59 -10.07 -7.22
C ASP A 286 27.02 -9.43 -8.50
N PRO A 287 27.10 -10.11 -9.68
CA PRO A 287 26.57 -9.60 -10.95
C PRO A 287 25.06 -9.36 -10.89
N LEU A 288 24.36 -9.92 -9.91
CA LEU A 288 22.95 -9.66 -9.66
C LEU A 288 22.66 -8.17 -9.44
N ILE A 289 23.58 -7.43 -8.83
CA ILE A 289 23.43 -5.99 -8.57
C ILE A 289 23.16 -5.23 -9.89
N THR A 290 23.90 -5.55 -10.96
CA THR A 290 23.69 -4.93 -12.27
C THR A 290 22.29 -5.24 -12.80
N THR A 291 21.86 -6.50 -12.71
CA THR A 291 20.52 -6.93 -13.12
C THR A 291 19.41 -6.21 -12.34
N LEU A 292 19.60 -6.02 -11.01
CA LEU A 292 18.66 -5.31 -10.17
C LEU A 292 18.51 -3.84 -10.59
N LEU A 293 19.63 -3.17 -10.91
CA LEU A 293 19.64 -1.76 -11.32
C LEU A 293 19.03 -1.52 -12.71
N GLU A 294 18.89 -2.57 -13.53
CA GLU A 294 18.17 -2.53 -14.79
C GLU A 294 16.66 -2.83 -14.64
N ASP A 295 16.20 -3.31 -13.47
CA ASP A 295 14.79 -3.59 -13.24
C ASP A 295 13.98 -2.29 -13.14
N PRO A 296 12.99 -2.07 -14.02
CA PRO A 296 12.22 -0.83 -14.04
C PRO A 296 11.41 -0.60 -12.77
N LEU A 297 11.04 -1.65 -12.02
CA LEU A 297 10.33 -1.53 -10.75
C LEU A 297 11.26 -0.95 -9.67
N LEU A 298 12.49 -1.42 -9.59
CA LEU A 298 13.48 -0.89 -8.67
C LEU A 298 13.86 0.55 -9.04
N VAL A 299 14.13 0.81 -10.32
CA VAL A 299 14.47 2.16 -10.80
C VAL A 299 13.37 3.17 -10.47
N ALA A 300 12.10 2.79 -10.67
CA ALA A 300 10.97 3.64 -10.31
C ALA A 300 10.89 3.88 -8.79
N MET A 301 11.13 2.84 -7.98
CA MET A 301 11.11 2.92 -6.53
C MET A 301 12.23 3.81 -5.97
N LEU A 302 13.46 3.66 -6.43
CA LEU A 302 14.61 4.43 -5.97
C LEU A 302 14.47 5.95 -6.22
N LYS A 303 13.65 6.36 -7.20
CA LYS A 303 13.31 7.77 -7.45
C LYS A 303 12.37 8.37 -6.40
N THR A 304 11.69 7.55 -5.62
CA THR A 304 10.76 8.04 -4.58
C THR A 304 11.53 8.56 -3.35
N LYS A 305 10.97 9.57 -2.68
CA LYS A 305 11.65 10.27 -1.57
C LYS A 305 11.46 9.52 -0.23
N ARG A 306 11.69 8.22 -0.21
CA ARG A 306 11.70 7.38 1.01
C ARG A 306 13.12 7.31 1.60
N PRO A 307 13.28 7.29 2.93
CA PRO A 307 14.62 7.18 3.53
C PRO A 307 15.30 5.86 3.17
N GLU A 308 14.58 4.75 3.14
CA GLU A 308 15.07 3.40 2.85
C GLU A 308 15.67 3.27 1.43
N ASN A 309 15.18 4.07 0.48
CA ASN A 309 15.75 4.13 -0.86
C ASN A 309 17.10 4.85 -0.86
N SER A 310 17.27 5.83 0.02
CA SER A 310 18.52 6.57 0.14
C SER A 310 19.60 5.71 0.81
N THR A 311 19.27 4.93 1.82
CA THR A 311 20.24 4.02 2.45
C THR A 311 20.65 2.88 1.52
N ALA A 312 19.72 2.34 0.71
CA ALA A 312 20.06 1.35 -0.31
C ALA A 312 21.03 1.94 -1.36
N GLN A 313 20.82 3.19 -1.79
CA GLN A 313 21.73 3.88 -2.70
C GLN A 313 23.07 4.21 -2.03
N ALA A 314 23.08 4.59 -0.76
CA ALA A 314 24.30 4.83 -0.01
C ALA A 314 25.16 3.57 0.07
N ALA A 315 24.58 2.42 0.43
CA ALA A 315 25.28 1.13 0.47
C ALA A 315 25.88 0.78 -0.91
N TYR A 316 25.11 0.96 -1.98
CA TYR A 316 25.57 0.71 -3.35
C TYR A 316 26.74 1.62 -3.74
N HIS A 317 26.64 2.95 -3.53
CA HIS A 317 27.71 3.87 -3.88
C HIS A 317 28.97 3.61 -3.06
N TRP A 318 28.83 3.31 -1.78
CA TRP A 318 29.95 2.98 -0.91
C TRP A 318 30.64 1.70 -1.33
N ARG A 319 29.93 0.57 -1.33
CA ARG A 319 30.55 -0.77 -1.40
C ARG A 319 30.81 -1.25 -2.83
N VAL A 320 29.96 -0.86 -3.80
CA VAL A 320 30.04 -1.33 -5.19
C VAL A 320 30.80 -0.32 -6.06
N LYS A 321 30.58 0.99 -5.85
CA LYS A 321 31.23 2.04 -6.64
C LYS A 321 32.51 2.59 -6.01
N GLY A 322 32.76 2.37 -4.73
CA GLY A 322 33.84 3.01 -4.00
C GLY A 322 33.68 4.54 -3.86
N ASP A 323 32.49 5.05 -4.11
CA ASP A 323 32.20 6.50 -4.10
C ASP A 323 31.64 6.89 -2.72
N VAL A 324 32.55 7.14 -1.79
CA VAL A 324 32.24 7.54 -0.41
C VAL A 324 31.51 8.90 -0.37
N VAL A 325 31.85 9.83 -1.26
CA VAL A 325 31.24 11.18 -1.26
C VAL A 325 29.74 11.07 -1.58
N THR A 326 29.41 10.41 -2.68
CA THR A 326 28.00 10.18 -3.06
C THR A 326 27.25 9.34 -2.02
N ALA A 327 27.92 8.37 -1.38
CA ALA A 327 27.32 7.58 -0.31
C ALA A 327 26.92 8.46 0.88
N LEU A 328 27.78 9.37 1.33
CA LEU A 328 27.49 10.33 2.41
C LEU A 328 26.35 11.29 2.05
N GLU A 329 26.28 11.75 0.79
CA GLU A 329 25.17 12.56 0.31
C GLU A 329 23.83 11.80 0.41
N HIS A 330 23.81 10.52 0.03
CA HIS A 330 22.63 9.68 0.17
C HIS A 330 22.24 9.46 1.63
N LEU A 331 23.20 9.27 2.56
CA LEU A 331 22.91 9.18 4.00
C LEU A 331 22.34 10.48 4.56
N ALA A 332 22.89 11.63 4.17
CA ALA A 332 22.34 12.93 4.55
C ALA A 332 20.89 13.11 4.03
N GLN A 333 20.62 12.65 2.81
CA GLN A 333 19.25 12.62 2.27
C GLN A 333 18.34 11.65 3.06
N ALA A 334 18.85 10.47 3.45
CA ALA A 334 18.10 9.52 4.26
C ALA A 334 17.68 10.14 5.60
N LYS A 335 18.60 10.78 6.33
CA LYS A 335 18.33 11.53 7.56
C LYS A 335 17.24 12.59 7.38
N LYS A 336 17.35 13.40 6.34
CA LYS A 336 16.35 14.44 6.02
C LYS A 336 14.97 13.83 5.71
N ARG A 337 14.93 12.60 5.21
CA ARG A 337 13.69 11.89 4.81
C ARG A 337 13.10 11.02 5.93
N LEU A 338 13.78 10.79 7.04
CA LEU A 338 13.29 9.97 8.17
C LEU A 338 11.83 10.27 8.58
N PRO A 339 11.38 11.55 8.65
CA PRO A 339 9.99 11.85 8.98
C PRO A 339 8.96 11.34 7.96
N ARG A 340 9.41 10.88 6.78
CA ARG A 340 8.56 10.30 5.71
C ARG A 340 8.50 8.78 5.75
N ALA A 341 9.17 8.15 6.70
CA ALA A 341 9.07 6.70 6.91
C ALA A 341 7.61 6.28 7.11
N HIS A 342 7.31 5.04 6.76
CA HIS A 342 5.95 4.50 6.74
C HIS A 342 5.23 4.60 8.10
N ASN A 343 5.95 4.36 9.18
CA ASN A 343 5.49 4.46 10.56
C ASN A 343 6.67 4.77 11.49
N LEU A 344 6.41 4.95 12.80
CA LEU A 344 7.46 5.28 13.77
C LEU A 344 8.50 4.17 13.92
N ARG A 345 8.09 2.90 13.91
CA ARG A 345 9.03 1.78 14.01
C ARG A 345 9.97 1.74 12.79
N ALA A 346 9.43 1.90 11.58
CA ALA A 346 10.26 1.98 10.37
C ALA A 346 11.20 3.19 10.41
N GLN A 347 10.77 4.32 10.99
CA GLN A 347 11.63 5.48 11.19
C GLN A 347 12.80 5.18 12.14
N GLU A 348 12.54 4.51 13.25
CA GLU A 348 13.56 4.13 14.24
C GLU A 348 14.50 3.05 13.68
N GLN A 349 13.97 2.06 12.96
CA GLN A 349 14.78 1.05 12.28
C GLN A 349 15.73 1.68 11.26
N GLU A 350 15.20 2.58 10.44
CA GLU A 350 15.98 3.25 9.41
C GLU A 350 17.05 4.18 9.99
N ALA A 351 16.75 4.84 11.13
CA ALA A 351 17.74 5.63 11.85
C ALA A 351 18.94 4.76 12.29
N ARG A 352 18.67 3.58 12.84
CA ARG A 352 19.75 2.62 13.23
C ARG A 352 20.59 2.15 12.02
N ILE A 353 19.95 1.94 10.88
CA ILE A 353 20.67 1.57 9.64
C ILE A 353 21.57 2.72 9.18
N ILE A 354 21.09 3.96 9.22
CA ILE A 354 21.90 5.14 8.87
C ILE A 354 23.10 5.27 9.80
N ASP A 355 22.87 5.17 11.11
CA ASP A 355 23.96 5.26 12.11
C ASP A 355 25.02 4.15 11.89
N TYR A 356 24.57 2.90 11.64
CA TYR A 356 25.45 1.80 11.29
C TYR A 356 26.31 2.07 10.04
N LEU A 357 25.70 2.61 8.97
CA LEU A 357 26.44 2.90 7.73
C LEU A 357 27.45 4.03 7.92
N GLU A 358 27.08 5.07 8.68
CA GLU A 358 28.00 6.18 9.00
C GLU A 358 29.19 5.72 9.82
N GLU A 359 28.96 4.93 10.86
CA GLU A 359 30.03 4.36 11.69
C GLU A 359 31.03 3.55 10.85
N LYS A 360 30.50 2.70 9.95
CA LYS A 360 31.35 1.89 9.06
C LYS A 360 32.16 2.73 8.08
N LEU A 361 31.52 3.74 7.45
CA LEU A 361 32.19 4.66 6.53
C LEU A 361 33.31 5.45 7.23
N GLN A 362 33.05 5.95 8.44
CA GLN A 362 34.06 6.69 9.22
C GLN A 362 35.25 5.80 9.61
N ALA A 363 34.98 4.55 10.03
CA ALA A 363 36.02 3.61 10.37
C ALA A 363 36.93 3.26 9.18
N GLU A 364 36.39 3.15 7.95
CA GLU A 364 37.20 2.93 6.75
C GLU A 364 38.06 4.15 6.39
N GLN A 365 37.55 5.37 6.57
CA GLN A 365 38.32 6.59 6.30
C GLN A 365 39.52 6.72 7.25
N VAL A 366 39.31 6.48 8.54
CA VAL A 366 40.40 6.52 9.55
C VAL A 366 41.47 5.45 9.29
N ASN A 367 41.09 4.28 8.76
CA ASN A 367 42.06 3.22 8.42
C ASN A 367 42.80 3.45 7.09
N ALA A 368 42.35 4.37 6.26
CA ALA A 368 42.93 4.72 4.96
C ALA A 368 43.92 5.91 5.05
N GLU A 369 43.90 6.67 6.14
CA GLU A 369 44.86 7.71 6.53
C GLU A 369 46.05 7.12 7.33
#